data_d3338435ff0c5f58ec0bd02bf8c8612c
#
_entry.id   d3338435ff0c5f58ec0bd02bf8c8612c
#
_cell.length_a   1.000
_cell.length_b   1.000
_cell.length_c   1.000
_cell.angle_alpha   90.00
_cell.angle_beta   90.00
_cell.angle_gamma   90.00
#
_symmetry.space_group_name_H-M   'P 1'
#
loop_
_entity.id
_entity.type
_entity.pdbx_description
1 polymer ?
#
loop_
_entity_poly.entity_id
_entity_poly.type
_entity_poly.pdbx_seq_one_letter_code
_entity_poly.pdbx_strand_id
1 'polypeptide(L)'
;MEPLAAKLRPQSLDEVVGQSHLIWKGKPLREAIEKKHRFSFILWGPPGVGKTTLARIYANALSAKLFELSAVSAGKEDIRKILSERKREKDENSGAEAPTILFLDEIHRFNKAQQDFLLPYVESGELTLIGATTENPSFEVIPALLSRCRVFTLNELSHDEMAEVLKRTGKKLDDEAVAWLANMANGDARQALTMIE
;
A
#
# COMPACT_ATOMS: atom_id res chain seq x y z
N MET A 1 -18.59 1.15 -14.69
CA MET A 1 -17.37 1.66 -15.38
C MET A 1 -16.26 1.64 -14.35
N GLU A 2 -15.05 1.22 -14.70
CA GLU A 2 -13.93 1.18 -13.75
C GLU A 2 -13.46 2.61 -13.46
N PRO A 3 -13.27 3.01 -12.19
CA PRO A 3 -12.83 4.37 -11.82
C PRO A 3 -11.47 4.73 -12.42
N LEU A 4 -11.27 6.00 -12.79
CA LEU A 4 -9.99 6.49 -13.34
C LEU A 4 -8.81 6.20 -12.41
N ALA A 5 -9.00 6.36 -11.12
CA ALA A 5 -7.98 6.06 -10.11
C ALA A 5 -7.54 4.58 -10.10
N ALA A 6 -8.36 3.66 -10.57
CA ALA A 6 -7.99 2.26 -10.74
C ALA A 6 -7.28 2.03 -12.08
N LYS A 7 -7.81 2.62 -13.17
CA LYS A 7 -7.24 2.50 -14.53
C LYS A 7 -5.83 3.08 -14.65
N LEU A 8 -5.60 4.24 -14.02
CA LEU A 8 -4.34 4.98 -14.08
C LEU A 8 -3.36 4.60 -12.97
N ARG A 9 -3.65 3.54 -12.24
CA ARG A 9 -2.80 3.09 -11.14
C ARG A 9 -1.43 2.66 -11.65
N PRO A 10 -0.34 3.26 -11.15
CA PRO A 10 1.02 2.84 -11.47
C PRO A 10 1.25 1.34 -11.27
N GLN A 11 1.96 0.72 -12.21
CA GLN A 11 2.31 -0.70 -12.16
C GLN A 11 3.78 -0.90 -11.78
N SER A 12 4.61 0.13 -11.92
CA SER A 12 6.02 0.14 -11.56
C SER A 12 6.38 1.35 -10.70
N LEU A 13 7.54 1.30 -10.01
CA LEU A 13 8.01 2.46 -9.22
C LEU A 13 8.28 3.69 -10.09
N ASP A 14 8.68 3.50 -11.34
CA ASP A 14 9.00 4.60 -12.25
C ASP A 14 7.76 5.35 -12.73
N GLU A 15 6.60 4.74 -12.61
CA GLU A 15 5.31 5.38 -12.88
C GLU A 15 4.71 6.10 -11.66
N VAL A 16 5.25 5.86 -10.45
CA VAL A 16 4.73 6.50 -9.24
C VAL A 16 5.12 7.96 -9.23
N VAL A 17 4.14 8.83 -9.08
CA VAL A 17 4.35 10.26 -8.91
C VAL A 17 4.51 10.55 -7.42
N GLY A 18 5.47 11.40 -7.09
CA GLY A 18 5.78 11.74 -5.70
C GLY A 18 6.59 10.68 -4.96
N GLN A 19 6.63 10.82 -3.64
CA GLN A 19 7.31 9.87 -2.73
C GLN A 19 8.80 9.62 -3.03
N SER A 20 9.48 10.59 -3.64
CA SER A 20 10.88 10.47 -4.08
C SER A 20 11.83 10.02 -2.97
N HIS A 21 11.57 10.43 -1.73
CA HIS A 21 12.35 10.05 -0.54
C HIS A 21 12.28 8.54 -0.20
N LEU A 22 11.29 7.81 -0.73
CA LEU A 22 11.12 6.37 -0.53
C LEU A 22 11.50 5.55 -1.77
N ILE A 23 11.19 6.07 -2.97
CA ILE A 23 11.23 5.30 -4.21
C ILE A 23 12.30 5.73 -5.20
N TRP A 24 13.05 6.82 -4.95
CA TRP A 24 14.16 7.23 -5.80
C TRP A 24 15.31 6.21 -5.74
N LYS A 25 16.23 6.28 -6.70
CA LYS A 25 17.40 5.41 -6.74
C LYS A 25 18.20 5.47 -5.43
N GLY A 26 18.48 4.31 -4.84
CA GLY A 26 19.17 4.18 -3.55
C GLY A 26 18.28 4.43 -2.32
N LYS A 27 16.98 4.63 -2.50
CA LYS A 27 16.03 4.82 -1.38
C LYS A 27 15.45 3.50 -0.89
N PRO A 28 15.01 3.44 0.40
CA PRO A 28 14.80 2.17 1.08
C PRO A 28 13.75 1.27 0.44
N LEU A 29 12.66 1.80 -0.10
CA LEU A 29 11.63 0.98 -0.70
C LEU A 29 12.03 0.49 -2.10
N ARG A 30 12.71 1.34 -2.89
CA ARG A 30 13.27 0.93 -4.18
C ARG A 30 14.32 -0.18 -4.01
N GLU A 31 15.27 0.00 -3.10
CA GLU A 31 16.30 -1.01 -2.81
C GLU A 31 15.69 -2.35 -2.40
N ALA A 32 14.64 -2.31 -1.59
CA ALA A 32 13.94 -3.51 -1.17
C ALA A 32 13.27 -4.25 -2.35
N ILE A 33 12.63 -3.49 -3.23
CA ILE A 33 11.96 -4.02 -4.42
C ILE A 33 12.98 -4.59 -5.42
N GLU A 34 14.04 -3.85 -5.74
CA GLU A 34 15.07 -4.28 -6.69
C GLU A 34 15.83 -5.51 -6.20
N LYS A 35 16.12 -5.58 -4.89
CA LYS A 35 16.80 -6.72 -4.26
C LYS A 35 15.85 -7.86 -3.87
N LYS A 36 14.56 -7.74 -4.15
CA LYS A 36 13.52 -8.70 -3.73
C LYS A 36 13.57 -9.02 -2.22
N HIS A 37 13.91 -8.01 -1.42
CA HIS A 37 14.05 -8.16 0.02
C HIS A 37 12.68 -8.12 0.70
N ARG A 38 12.29 -9.23 1.30
CA ARG A 38 10.99 -9.40 1.98
C ARG A 38 11.06 -8.96 3.44
N PHE A 39 10.21 -8.01 3.82
CA PHE A 39 10.00 -7.58 5.21
C PHE A 39 8.62 -6.93 5.36
N SER A 40 8.11 -6.89 6.60
CA SER A 40 6.86 -6.23 6.92
C SER A 40 7.07 -4.73 7.16
N PHE A 41 6.10 -3.91 6.74
CA PHE A 41 6.17 -2.46 6.92
C PHE A 41 4.78 -1.83 7.02
N ILE A 42 4.76 -0.60 7.49
CA ILE A 42 3.56 0.23 7.60
C ILE A 42 3.75 1.47 6.72
N LEU A 43 2.77 1.73 5.88
CA LEU A 43 2.65 2.94 5.07
C LEU A 43 1.76 3.93 5.81
N TRP A 44 2.35 4.99 6.31
CA TRP A 44 1.65 6.05 7.04
C TRP A 44 1.60 7.33 6.20
N GLY A 45 0.42 7.88 6.02
CA GLY A 45 0.24 9.14 5.30
C GLY A 45 -1.22 9.41 4.94
N PRO A 46 -1.51 10.60 4.40
CA PRO A 46 -2.87 11.02 4.05
C PRO A 46 -3.51 10.12 2.99
N PRO A 47 -4.83 10.24 2.75
CA PRO A 47 -5.50 9.48 1.69
C PRO A 47 -4.95 9.85 0.30
N GLY A 48 -5.13 8.96 -0.67
CA GLY A 48 -4.82 9.20 -2.08
C GLY A 48 -3.36 9.35 -2.49
N VAL A 49 -2.39 9.20 -1.56
CA VAL A 49 -0.94 9.38 -1.82
C VAL A 49 -0.21 8.13 -2.33
N GLY A 50 -0.94 7.04 -2.62
CA GLY A 50 -0.36 5.86 -3.25
C GLY A 50 -0.05 4.68 -2.33
N LYS A 51 -0.53 4.61 -1.07
CA LYS A 51 -0.27 3.49 -0.16
C LYS A 51 -0.58 2.12 -0.78
N THR A 52 -1.80 1.92 -1.27
CA THR A 52 -2.22 0.67 -1.94
C THR A 52 -1.40 0.38 -3.20
N THR A 53 -1.06 1.43 -3.96
CA THR A 53 -0.24 1.31 -5.17
C THR A 53 1.15 0.76 -4.86
N LEU A 54 1.82 1.34 -3.86
CA LEU A 54 3.15 0.87 -3.43
C LEU A 54 3.11 -0.57 -2.89
N ALA A 55 2.06 -0.94 -2.16
CA ALA A 55 1.88 -2.31 -1.68
C ALA A 55 1.76 -3.32 -2.83
N ARG A 56 0.98 -2.99 -3.87
CA ARG A 56 0.83 -3.83 -5.07
C ARG A 56 2.12 -3.94 -5.87
N ILE A 57 2.83 -2.83 -6.08
CA ILE A 57 4.13 -2.83 -6.78
C ILE A 57 5.14 -3.71 -6.02
N TYR A 58 5.20 -3.59 -4.69
CA TYR A 58 6.06 -4.42 -3.86
C TYR A 58 5.71 -5.91 -3.97
N ALA A 59 4.43 -6.26 -3.88
CA ALA A 59 3.98 -7.63 -4.00
C ALA A 59 4.29 -8.24 -5.38
N ASN A 60 4.04 -7.48 -6.45
CA ASN A 60 4.34 -7.90 -7.82
C ASN A 60 5.84 -8.15 -8.03
N ALA A 61 6.70 -7.27 -7.52
CA ALA A 61 8.15 -7.41 -7.62
C ALA A 61 8.67 -8.68 -6.94
N LEU A 62 8.04 -9.09 -5.85
CA LEU A 62 8.35 -10.33 -5.13
C LEU A 62 7.68 -11.58 -5.72
N SER A 63 6.86 -11.42 -6.78
CA SER A 63 5.98 -12.48 -7.29
C SER A 63 5.15 -13.11 -6.17
N ALA A 64 4.69 -12.28 -5.24
CA ALA A 64 3.98 -12.70 -4.03
C ALA A 64 2.47 -12.79 -4.28
N LYS A 65 1.82 -13.68 -3.56
CA LYS A 65 0.36 -13.70 -3.48
C LYS A 65 -0.10 -12.59 -2.54
N LEU A 66 -0.79 -11.60 -3.09
CA LEU A 66 -1.29 -10.44 -2.35
C LEU A 66 -2.75 -10.63 -1.95
N PHE A 67 -3.01 -10.55 -0.66
CA PHE A 67 -4.36 -10.45 -0.10
C PHE A 67 -4.59 -9.03 0.40
N GLU A 68 -5.66 -8.41 -0.05
CA GLU A 68 -6.04 -7.06 0.34
C GLU A 68 -7.27 -7.12 1.25
N LEU A 69 -7.12 -6.63 2.48
CA LEU A 69 -8.22 -6.51 3.45
C LEU A 69 -8.31 -5.06 3.95
N SER A 70 -9.54 -4.66 4.24
CA SER A 70 -9.80 -3.43 4.99
C SER A 70 -10.09 -3.77 6.45
N ALA A 71 -9.33 -3.20 7.38
CA ALA A 71 -9.54 -3.40 8.80
C ALA A 71 -10.89 -2.86 9.30
N VAL A 72 -11.59 -2.07 8.49
CA VAL A 72 -12.96 -1.60 8.79
C VAL A 72 -13.96 -2.74 8.72
N SER A 73 -13.78 -3.69 7.80
CA SER A 73 -14.74 -4.77 7.53
C SER A 73 -14.18 -6.17 7.83
N ALA A 74 -12.87 -6.33 7.85
CA ALA A 74 -12.22 -7.62 8.06
C ALA A 74 -12.06 -7.96 9.54
N GLY A 75 -11.91 -9.25 9.83
CA GLY A 75 -11.66 -9.78 11.16
C GLY A 75 -10.66 -10.93 11.18
N LYS A 76 -10.48 -11.54 12.36
CA LYS A 76 -9.57 -12.69 12.55
C LYS A 76 -9.91 -13.87 11.64
N GLU A 77 -11.19 -14.06 11.32
CA GLU A 77 -11.63 -15.16 10.45
C GLU A 77 -11.15 -15.00 9.01
N ASP A 78 -11.09 -13.78 8.50
CA ASP A 78 -10.59 -13.51 7.15
C ASP A 78 -9.09 -13.79 7.08
N ILE A 79 -8.34 -13.43 8.12
CA ILE A 79 -6.92 -13.77 8.23
C ILE A 79 -6.74 -15.30 8.31
N ARG A 80 -7.56 -16.02 9.08
CA ARG A 80 -7.53 -17.48 9.15
C ARG A 80 -7.79 -18.15 7.80
N LYS A 81 -8.69 -17.62 7.00
CA LYS A 81 -8.96 -18.12 5.64
C LYS A 81 -7.71 -17.99 4.75
N ILE A 82 -7.06 -16.83 4.77
CA ILE A 82 -5.81 -16.58 4.02
C ILE A 82 -4.73 -17.58 4.42
N LEU A 83 -4.53 -17.79 5.73
CA LEU A 83 -3.55 -18.73 6.24
C LEU A 83 -3.88 -20.20 5.91
N SER A 84 -5.16 -20.55 5.91
CA SER A 84 -5.65 -21.88 5.53
C SER A 84 -5.45 -22.15 4.04
N GLU A 85 -5.71 -21.16 3.19
CA GLU A 85 -5.49 -21.25 1.75
C GLU A 85 -4.02 -21.45 1.45
N ARG A 86 -3.15 -20.66 2.08
CA ARG A 86 -1.70 -20.83 1.98
C ARG A 86 -1.25 -22.24 2.37
N LYS A 87 -1.78 -22.77 3.46
CA LYS A 87 -1.41 -24.11 3.95
C LYS A 87 -1.79 -25.21 2.96
N ARG A 88 -2.97 -25.12 2.35
CA ARG A 88 -3.41 -26.05 1.30
C ARG A 88 -2.50 -25.99 0.07
N GLU A 89 -2.16 -24.81 -0.41
CA GLU A 89 -1.27 -24.63 -1.56
C GLU A 89 0.14 -25.22 -1.30
N LYS A 90 0.62 -25.12 -0.05
CA LYS A 90 1.89 -25.71 0.36
C LYS A 90 1.85 -27.23 0.35
N ASP A 91 0.75 -27.81 0.79
CA ASP A 91 0.57 -29.28 0.83
C ASP A 91 0.40 -29.87 -0.58
N GLU A 92 -0.19 -29.10 -1.51
CA GLU A 92 -0.43 -29.53 -2.90
C GLU A 92 0.78 -29.33 -3.82
N ASN A 93 1.63 -28.35 -3.54
CA ASN A 93 2.77 -27.98 -4.39
C ASN A 93 4.10 -28.22 -3.65
N SER A 94 4.82 -29.26 -4.04
CA SER A 94 6.18 -29.57 -3.53
C SER A 94 7.27 -28.57 -4.01
N GLY A 95 6.91 -27.48 -4.67
CA GLY A 95 7.82 -26.47 -5.23
C GLY A 95 8.02 -25.23 -4.35
N ALA A 96 8.83 -24.30 -4.82
CA ALA A 96 9.06 -23.03 -4.12
C ALA A 96 7.76 -22.23 -3.98
N GLU A 97 7.32 -22.05 -2.75
CA GLU A 97 6.08 -21.33 -2.42
C GLU A 97 6.23 -19.84 -2.69
N ALA A 98 5.26 -19.25 -3.38
CA ALA A 98 5.19 -17.80 -3.53
C ALA A 98 4.99 -17.13 -2.15
N PRO A 99 5.71 -16.03 -1.85
CA PRO A 99 5.51 -15.32 -0.59
C PRO A 99 4.06 -14.85 -0.45
N THR A 100 3.53 -14.94 0.76
CA THR A 100 2.19 -14.42 1.08
C THR A 100 2.31 -13.04 1.70
N ILE A 101 1.65 -12.08 1.09
CA ILE A 101 1.58 -10.69 1.57
C ILE A 101 0.14 -10.37 1.93
N LEU A 102 -0.06 -9.87 3.14
CA LEU A 102 -1.32 -9.26 3.57
C LEU A 102 -1.17 -7.74 3.53
N PHE A 103 -1.90 -7.10 2.65
CA PHE A 103 -2.14 -5.66 2.72
C PHE A 103 -3.37 -5.40 3.58
N LEU A 104 -3.17 -4.74 4.71
CA LEU A 104 -4.23 -4.39 5.65
C LEU A 104 -4.43 -2.87 5.64
N ASP A 105 -5.45 -2.43 4.90
CA ASP A 105 -5.81 -1.02 4.85
C ASP A 105 -6.51 -0.59 6.14
N GLU A 106 -6.24 0.64 6.57
CA GLU A 106 -6.75 1.25 7.81
C GLU A 106 -6.42 0.40 9.06
N ILE A 107 -5.18 -0.11 9.16
CA ILE A 107 -4.73 -1.01 10.24
C ILE A 107 -5.07 -0.49 11.65
N HIS A 108 -5.17 0.83 11.84
CA HIS A 108 -5.57 1.46 13.09
C HIS A 108 -6.99 1.08 13.56
N ARG A 109 -7.83 0.55 12.66
CA ARG A 109 -9.17 0.05 12.99
C ARG A 109 -9.15 -1.34 13.64
N PHE A 110 -8.06 -2.07 13.53
CA PHE A 110 -7.89 -3.32 14.27
C PHE A 110 -7.64 -3.02 15.75
N ASN A 111 -8.42 -3.64 16.61
CA ASN A 111 -8.16 -3.60 18.05
C ASN A 111 -6.88 -4.38 18.41
N LYS A 112 -6.39 -4.18 19.64
CA LYS A 112 -5.15 -4.82 20.12
C LYS A 112 -5.16 -6.33 19.94
N ALA A 113 -6.26 -7.02 20.28
CA ALA A 113 -6.36 -8.47 20.14
C ALA A 113 -6.35 -8.96 18.68
N GLN A 114 -6.81 -8.14 17.74
CA GLN A 114 -6.71 -8.44 16.30
C GLN A 114 -5.30 -8.22 15.78
N GLN A 115 -4.62 -7.17 16.26
CA GLN A 115 -3.22 -6.93 15.91
C GLN A 115 -2.31 -8.00 16.53
N ASP A 116 -2.52 -8.39 17.79
CA ASP A 116 -1.80 -9.49 18.45
C ASP A 116 -1.93 -10.81 17.69
N PHE A 117 -3.09 -11.06 17.08
CA PHE A 117 -3.33 -12.25 16.29
C PHE A 117 -2.40 -12.36 15.06
N LEU A 118 -1.92 -11.24 14.53
CA LEU A 118 -0.98 -11.22 13.39
C LEU A 118 0.45 -11.56 13.79
N LEU A 119 0.85 -11.33 15.05
CA LEU A 119 2.22 -11.41 15.51
C LEU A 119 2.92 -12.74 15.19
N PRO A 120 2.35 -13.91 15.52
CA PRO A 120 3.01 -15.19 15.28
C PRO A 120 3.36 -15.40 13.81
N TYR A 121 2.51 -14.97 12.90
CA TYR A 121 2.65 -15.14 11.45
C TYR A 121 3.64 -14.17 10.83
N VAL A 122 3.73 -12.95 11.39
CA VAL A 122 4.73 -11.94 11.00
C VAL A 122 6.12 -12.36 11.54
N GLU A 123 6.19 -12.86 12.77
CA GLU A 123 7.43 -13.33 13.39
C GLU A 123 8.02 -14.55 12.70
N SER A 124 7.19 -15.52 12.34
CA SER A 124 7.63 -16.71 11.62
C SER A 124 7.99 -16.45 10.16
N GLY A 125 7.65 -15.25 9.63
CA GLY A 125 7.79 -14.95 8.21
C GLY A 125 6.78 -15.70 7.33
N GLU A 126 5.81 -16.34 7.93
CA GLU A 126 4.70 -16.98 7.24
C GLU A 126 3.86 -15.97 6.47
N LEU A 127 3.69 -14.78 7.04
CA LEU A 127 2.97 -13.66 6.49
C LEU A 127 3.85 -12.42 6.45
N THR A 128 3.95 -11.77 5.30
CA THR A 128 4.51 -10.42 5.21
C THR A 128 3.37 -9.43 5.34
N LEU A 129 3.41 -8.59 6.37
CA LEU A 129 2.38 -7.58 6.60
C LEU A 129 2.76 -6.25 5.95
N ILE A 130 1.86 -5.69 5.18
CA ILE A 130 1.89 -4.29 4.75
C ILE A 130 0.66 -3.61 5.36
N GLY A 131 0.85 -2.87 6.45
CA GLY A 131 -0.20 -2.04 7.04
C GLY A 131 -0.28 -0.69 6.33
N ALA A 132 -1.49 -0.17 6.15
CA ALA A 132 -1.70 1.21 5.70
C ALA A 132 -2.56 1.95 6.72
N THR A 133 -2.22 3.22 6.98
CA THR A 133 -2.94 4.05 7.93
C THR A 133 -2.80 5.54 7.62
N THR A 134 -3.83 6.30 7.96
CA THR A 134 -3.79 7.76 8.00
C THR A 134 -3.41 8.29 9.37
N GLU A 135 -3.56 7.47 10.41
CA GLU A 135 -3.26 7.83 11.80
C GLU A 135 -1.81 7.50 12.16
N ASN A 136 -1.28 8.19 13.18
CA ASN A 136 0.10 7.95 13.61
C ASN A 136 0.26 6.54 14.19
N PRO A 137 1.05 5.66 13.53
CA PRO A 137 1.18 4.27 13.94
C PRO A 137 1.78 4.08 15.33
N SER A 138 2.51 5.06 15.85
CA SER A 138 3.06 4.98 17.20
C SER A 138 2.00 4.96 18.31
N PHE A 139 0.79 5.44 18.03
CA PHE A 139 -0.34 5.43 18.95
C PHE A 139 -1.33 4.31 18.68
N GLU A 140 -1.46 3.92 17.42
CA GLU A 140 -2.53 3.05 16.95
C GLU A 140 -2.09 1.59 16.75
N VAL A 141 -0.80 1.37 16.50
CA VAL A 141 -0.27 0.02 16.29
C VAL A 141 0.46 -0.43 17.54
N ILE A 142 0.19 -1.67 17.97
CA ILE A 142 0.82 -2.22 19.18
C ILE A 142 2.35 -2.25 19.05
N PRO A 143 3.10 -1.95 20.13
CA PRO A 143 4.57 -1.91 20.10
C PRO A 143 5.22 -3.20 19.60
N ALA A 144 4.62 -4.35 19.93
CA ALA A 144 5.10 -5.65 19.49
C ALA A 144 5.06 -5.79 17.95
N LEU A 145 4.05 -5.25 17.29
CA LEU A 145 3.95 -5.29 15.82
C LEU A 145 4.86 -4.22 15.18
N LEU A 146 4.91 -3.03 15.77
CA LEU A 146 5.80 -1.95 15.30
C LEU A 146 7.27 -2.35 15.32
N SER A 147 7.73 -3.09 16.34
CA SER A 147 9.11 -3.54 16.44
C SER A 147 9.53 -4.52 15.32
N ARG A 148 8.57 -5.10 14.61
CA ARG A 148 8.76 -6.04 13.49
C ARG A 148 8.49 -5.44 12.13
N CYS A 149 8.01 -4.20 12.10
CA CYS A 149 7.67 -3.48 10.88
C CYS A 149 8.54 -2.23 10.73
N ARG A 150 8.91 -1.90 9.50
CA ARG A 150 9.45 -0.57 9.19
C ARG A 150 8.29 0.37 8.94
N VAL A 151 8.40 1.62 9.39
CA VAL A 151 7.40 2.64 9.09
C VAL A 151 7.93 3.52 7.96
N PHE A 152 7.16 3.65 6.90
CA PHE A 152 7.40 4.57 5.80
C PHE A 152 6.34 5.65 5.81
N THR A 153 6.78 6.90 5.94
CA THR A 153 5.89 8.05 5.89
C THR A 153 5.73 8.49 4.44
N LEU A 154 4.50 8.62 3.98
CA LEU A 154 4.15 9.17 2.68
C LEU A 154 3.71 10.61 2.83
N ASN A 155 4.17 11.45 1.93
CA ASN A 155 3.82 12.86 1.89
C ASN A 155 2.61 13.09 0.97
N GLU A 156 1.91 14.19 1.20
CA GLU A 156 0.95 14.72 0.24
C GLU A 156 1.63 15.00 -1.10
N LEU A 157 0.90 14.83 -2.19
CA LEU A 157 1.40 15.22 -3.50
C LEU A 157 1.44 16.75 -3.62
N SER A 158 2.55 17.27 -4.10
CA SER A 158 2.69 18.68 -4.42
C SER A 158 1.79 19.07 -5.61
N HIS A 159 1.61 20.36 -5.85
CA HIS A 159 0.83 20.84 -7.01
C HIS A 159 1.40 20.35 -8.34
N ASP A 160 2.72 20.36 -8.49
CA ASP A 160 3.38 19.90 -9.72
C ASP A 160 3.20 18.39 -9.92
N GLU A 161 3.34 17.61 -8.86
CA GLU A 161 3.09 16.16 -8.86
C GLU A 161 1.62 15.86 -9.18
N MET A 162 0.70 16.63 -8.62
CA MET A 162 -0.73 16.50 -8.94
C MET A 162 -1.03 16.85 -10.40
N ALA A 163 -0.41 17.89 -10.93
CA ALA A 163 -0.53 18.25 -12.35
C ALA A 163 -0.03 17.11 -13.26
N GLU A 164 1.04 16.41 -12.86
CA GLU A 164 1.53 15.23 -13.59
C GLU A 164 0.50 14.10 -13.57
N VAL A 165 -0.11 13.80 -12.42
CA VAL A 165 -1.18 12.79 -12.31
C VAL A 165 -2.36 13.14 -13.22
N LEU A 166 -2.80 14.40 -13.21
CA LEU A 166 -3.91 14.87 -14.04
C LEU A 166 -3.61 14.78 -15.54
N LYS A 167 -2.40 15.13 -15.98
CA LYS A 167 -1.96 15.00 -17.38
C LYS A 167 -2.04 13.55 -17.89
N ARG A 168 -1.79 12.57 -17.06
CA ARG A 168 -1.88 11.15 -17.43
C ARG A 168 -3.29 10.67 -17.77
N THR A 169 -4.30 11.44 -17.44
CA THR A 169 -5.71 11.11 -17.79
C THR A 169 -6.00 11.25 -19.28
N GLY A 170 -5.16 11.97 -20.03
CA GLY A 170 -5.38 12.31 -21.44
C GLY A 170 -6.54 13.26 -21.69
N LYS A 171 -7.21 13.77 -20.64
CA LYS A 171 -8.26 14.76 -20.78
C LYS A 171 -7.65 16.14 -21.12
N LYS A 172 -8.33 16.88 -21.98
CA LYS A 172 -7.93 18.26 -22.33
C LYS A 172 -8.31 19.18 -21.17
N LEU A 173 -7.37 19.46 -20.30
CA LEU A 173 -7.48 20.41 -19.20
C LEU A 173 -6.52 21.57 -19.51
N ASP A 174 -6.97 22.79 -19.36
CA ASP A 174 -6.09 23.96 -19.38
C ASP A 174 -5.35 24.11 -18.05
N ASP A 175 -4.36 24.96 -18.01
CA ASP A 175 -3.51 25.15 -16.83
C ASP A 175 -4.30 25.67 -15.62
N GLU A 176 -5.35 26.47 -15.87
CA GLU A 176 -6.21 27.01 -14.81
C GLU A 176 -7.06 25.90 -14.18
N ALA A 177 -7.64 25.01 -14.98
CA ALA A 177 -8.38 23.84 -14.50
C ALA A 177 -7.47 22.87 -13.74
N VAL A 178 -6.24 22.64 -14.22
CA VAL A 178 -5.25 21.79 -13.53
C VAL A 178 -4.88 22.38 -12.17
N ALA A 179 -4.60 23.69 -12.12
CA ALA A 179 -4.26 24.38 -10.87
C ALA A 179 -5.44 24.35 -9.87
N TRP A 180 -6.66 24.58 -10.37
CA TRP A 180 -7.87 24.52 -9.54
C TRP A 180 -8.09 23.11 -8.96
N LEU A 181 -7.99 22.06 -9.79
CA LEU A 181 -8.14 20.66 -9.37
C LEU A 181 -7.07 20.26 -8.35
N ALA A 182 -5.81 20.64 -8.58
CA ALA A 182 -4.72 20.38 -7.66
C ALA A 182 -4.95 21.01 -6.28
N ASN A 183 -5.42 22.25 -6.27
CA ASN A 183 -5.79 22.95 -5.02
C ASN A 183 -6.94 22.27 -4.29
N MET A 184 -8.01 21.91 -5.00
CA MET A 184 -9.20 21.30 -4.40
C MET A 184 -8.94 19.87 -3.90
N ALA A 185 -8.06 19.15 -4.54
CA ALA A 185 -7.70 17.79 -4.15
C ALA A 185 -6.77 17.72 -2.94
N ASN A 186 -6.10 18.82 -2.59
CA ASN A 186 -5.24 18.93 -1.41
C ASN A 186 -4.30 17.73 -1.22
N GLY A 187 -3.56 17.36 -2.28
CA GLY A 187 -2.61 16.26 -2.26
C GLY A 187 -3.20 14.85 -2.43
N ASP A 188 -4.53 14.70 -2.50
CA ASP A 188 -5.21 13.41 -2.73
C ASP A 188 -5.45 13.17 -4.23
N ALA A 189 -4.61 12.31 -4.85
CA ALA A 189 -4.73 11.97 -6.26
C ALA A 189 -6.06 11.26 -6.61
N ARG A 190 -6.62 10.46 -5.68
CA ARG A 190 -7.90 9.79 -5.90
C ARG A 190 -9.02 10.81 -6.02
N GLN A 191 -9.03 11.79 -5.13
CA GLN A 191 -10.01 12.89 -5.16
C GLN A 191 -9.89 13.69 -6.46
N ALA A 192 -8.67 14.07 -6.88
CA ALA A 192 -8.44 14.79 -8.13
C ALA A 192 -8.98 14.02 -9.34
N LEU A 193 -8.71 12.73 -9.42
CA LEU A 193 -9.18 11.86 -10.51
C LEU A 193 -10.71 11.70 -10.51
N THR A 194 -11.33 11.61 -9.33
CA THR A 194 -12.79 11.53 -9.20
C THR A 194 -13.48 12.81 -9.66
N MET A 195 -12.89 14.01 -9.39
CA MET A 195 -13.46 15.29 -9.83
C MET A 195 -13.54 15.45 -11.35
N ILE A 196 -12.70 14.75 -12.08
CA ILE A 196 -12.65 14.84 -13.55
C ILE A 196 -13.30 13.65 -14.25
N GLU A 197 -13.83 12.68 -13.51
CA GLU A 197 -14.52 11.49 -14.04
C GLU A 197 -15.92 11.81 -14.56
#